data_e4687da4275d61457fbe3530ba5e9b1b
#
_entry.id   e4687da4275d61457fbe3530ba5e9b1b
#
_cell.length_a   1.000
_cell.length_b   1.000
_cell.length_c   1.000
_cell.angle_alpha   90.00
_cell.angle_beta   90.00
_cell.angle_gamma   90.00
#
_symmetry.space_group_name_H-M   'P 1'
#
loop_
_entity.id
_entity.type
_entity.pdbx_description
1 polymer ?
#
loop_
_entity_poly.entity_id
_entity_poly.type
_entity_poly.pdbx_seq_one_letter_code
_entity_poly.pdbx_strand_id
1 'polypeptide(L)'
;EFYITNFDANNHYEDNILRLEKWNEHKVWTAILYDADNEGYPYIKRFTMDATKRHQNCLGENPNSQLILLTDTPFPRLQVTYGGADAMRPAEEIDAEQFIAQKSFKAKGKRLTTWKIGSIEELEPTRFPDPEAPSDDDASDEQEGAEEPRENLDPDAGKSEQQVIDELTGQTNLFSDKDFTEDDKDREWLSKQ
;
A
#
# COMPACT_ATOMS: atom_id res chain seq x y z
N GLU A 1 11.81 -0.86 -11.64
CA GLU A 1 11.76 0.21 -10.63
C GLU A 1 10.72 1.25 -11.00
N PHE A 2 10.11 1.90 -10.00
CA PHE A 2 9.20 3.03 -10.16
C PHE A 2 9.69 4.21 -9.36
N TYR A 3 9.36 5.40 -9.81
CA TYR A 3 9.50 6.63 -9.03
C TYR A 3 8.51 7.67 -9.51
N ILE A 4 8.16 8.62 -8.63
CA ILE A 4 7.27 9.72 -8.95
C ILE A 4 8.12 10.98 -9.12
N THR A 5 7.87 11.71 -10.17
CA THR A 5 8.54 12.97 -10.46
C THR A 5 7.51 14.04 -10.85
N ASN A 6 7.92 15.30 -10.83
CA ASN A 6 7.12 16.38 -11.36
C ASN A 6 7.29 16.48 -12.88
N PHE A 7 6.33 17.11 -13.54
CA PHE A 7 6.42 17.42 -14.96
C PHE A 7 7.28 18.67 -15.16
N ASP A 8 8.60 18.46 -15.30
CA ASP A 8 9.58 19.55 -15.49
C ASP A 8 10.35 19.31 -16.79
N ALA A 9 10.52 20.36 -17.59
CA ALA A 9 11.27 20.30 -18.85
C ALA A 9 12.75 19.91 -18.69
N ASN A 10 13.29 20.06 -17.48
CA ASN A 10 14.67 19.67 -17.15
C ASN A 10 14.80 18.20 -16.71
N ASN A 11 13.70 17.46 -16.62
CA ASN A 11 13.80 16.03 -16.31
C ASN A 11 14.36 15.28 -17.51
N HIS A 12 15.43 14.55 -17.26
CA HIS A 12 16.01 13.62 -18.21
C HIS A 12 15.59 12.21 -17.82
N TYR A 13 15.01 11.51 -18.76
CA TYR A 13 14.58 10.12 -18.58
C TYR A 13 15.58 9.20 -19.28
N GLU A 14 15.78 8.02 -18.69
CA GLU A 14 16.59 6.98 -19.31
C GLU A 14 15.88 6.38 -20.53
N ASP A 15 16.65 5.90 -21.52
CA ASP A 15 16.10 5.33 -22.75
C ASP A 15 15.30 4.02 -22.55
N ASN A 16 15.42 3.41 -21.38
CA ASN A 16 14.78 2.14 -21.03
C ASN A 16 13.47 2.28 -20.25
N ILE A 17 12.83 3.47 -20.28
CA ILE A 17 11.53 3.66 -19.66
C ILE A 17 10.50 2.77 -20.34
N LEU A 18 9.85 1.91 -19.58
CA LEU A 18 8.78 1.05 -20.05
C LEU A 18 7.43 1.77 -20.08
N ARG A 19 7.20 2.68 -19.13
CA ARG A 19 5.91 3.37 -18.99
C ARG A 19 6.08 4.72 -18.30
N LEU A 20 5.37 5.72 -18.83
CA LEU A 20 5.26 7.06 -18.25
C LEU A 20 3.78 7.45 -18.23
N GLU A 21 3.25 7.83 -17.07
CA GLU A 21 1.84 8.16 -16.90
C GLU A 21 1.60 9.14 -15.74
N LYS A 22 0.40 9.71 -15.68
CA LYS A 22 -0.03 10.54 -14.54
C LYS A 22 -0.11 9.67 -13.28
N TRP A 23 0.39 10.20 -12.17
CA TRP A 23 0.28 9.55 -10.86
C TRP A 23 -1.18 9.39 -10.43
N ASN A 24 -1.51 8.21 -9.93
CA ASN A 24 -2.77 7.90 -9.28
C ASN A 24 -2.47 7.03 -8.05
N GLU A 25 -2.80 7.52 -6.86
CA GLU A 25 -2.50 6.85 -5.59
C GLU A 25 -3.34 5.58 -5.36
N HIS A 26 -4.53 5.52 -5.94
CA HIS A 26 -5.43 4.37 -5.82
C HIS A 26 -5.16 3.27 -6.85
N LYS A 27 -4.24 3.53 -7.77
CA LYS A 27 -3.93 2.57 -8.84
C LYS A 27 -3.28 1.31 -8.27
N VAL A 28 -3.96 0.19 -8.46
CA VAL A 28 -3.48 -1.13 -8.03
C VAL A 28 -2.70 -1.78 -9.16
N TRP A 29 -1.50 -2.19 -8.86
CA TRP A 29 -0.63 -2.93 -9.76
C TRP A 29 -0.65 -4.41 -9.41
N THR A 30 -0.68 -5.25 -10.43
CA THR A 30 -0.45 -6.69 -10.30
C THR A 30 0.84 -7.04 -11.01
N ALA A 31 1.79 -7.61 -10.29
CA ALA A 31 3.07 -8.04 -10.82
C ALA A 31 3.27 -9.54 -10.60
N ILE A 32 3.75 -10.23 -11.63
CA ILE A 32 4.22 -11.60 -11.54
C ILE A 32 5.72 -11.61 -11.79
N LEU A 33 6.46 -12.27 -10.94
CA LEU A 33 7.91 -12.29 -10.96
C LEU A 33 8.47 -13.65 -10.56
N TYR A 34 9.64 -13.99 -11.08
CA TYR A 34 10.50 -15.03 -10.50
C TYR A 34 11.29 -14.41 -9.36
N ASP A 35 11.13 -14.96 -8.17
CA ASP A 35 11.81 -14.48 -6.96
C ASP A 35 13.07 -15.32 -6.72
N ALA A 36 14.23 -14.73 -7.00
CA ALA A 36 15.49 -15.42 -6.87
C ALA A 36 15.88 -15.74 -5.41
N ASP A 37 15.36 -14.99 -4.43
CA ASP A 37 15.56 -15.27 -3.01
C ASP A 37 14.73 -16.46 -2.51
N ASN A 38 13.76 -16.88 -3.32
CA ASN A 38 12.82 -17.96 -3.03
C ASN A 38 12.88 -19.05 -4.10
N GLU A 39 14.08 -19.57 -4.36
CA GLU A 39 14.34 -20.68 -5.28
C GLU A 39 13.89 -20.41 -6.74
N GLY A 40 13.68 -19.14 -7.10
CA GLY A 40 13.22 -18.77 -8.43
C GLY A 40 11.78 -19.17 -8.75
N TYR A 41 10.98 -19.48 -7.74
CA TYR A 41 9.56 -19.75 -7.95
C TYR A 41 8.81 -18.49 -8.40
N PRO A 42 7.73 -18.65 -9.18
CA PRO A 42 6.88 -17.55 -9.60
C PRO A 42 5.99 -17.08 -8.44
N TYR A 43 6.05 -15.78 -8.18
CA TYR A 43 5.23 -15.09 -7.19
C TYR A 43 4.34 -14.04 -7.86
N ILE A 44 3.14 -13.88 -7.34
CA ILE A 44 2.22 -12.80 -7.69
C ILE A 44 2.12 -11.82 -6.53
N LYS A 45 2.11 -10.51 -6.85
CA LYS A 45 1.91 -9.41 -5.92
C LYS A 45 0.80 -8.50 -6.43
N ARG A 46 -0.02 -7.96 -5.53
CA ARG A 46 -0.91 -6.83 -5.79
C ARG A 46 -0.61 -5.72 -4.82
N PHE A 47 -0.34 -4.52 -5.33
CA PHE A 47 0.13 -3.41 -4.51
C PHE A 47 -0.22 -2.05 -5.14
N THR A 48 -0.22 -1.01 -4.30
CA THR A 48 -0.15 0.39 -4.73
C THR A 48 1.28 0.90 -4.53
N MET A 49 1.66 1.94 -5.26
CA MET A 49 2.94 2.60 -5.08
C MET A 49 2.84 3.64 -3.97
N ASP A 50 3.90 3.84 -3.22
CA ASP A 50 3.99 4.93 -2.26
C ASP A 50 4.21 6.27 -2.99
N ALA A 51 3.61 7.36 -2.49
CA ALA A 51 3.80 8.71 -3.02
C ALA A 51 5.19 9.26 -2.64
N THR A 52 6.24 8.76 -3.28
CA THR A 52 7.62 9.15 -3.01
C THR A 52 8.42 9.36 -4.29
N LYS A 53 9.37 10.32 -4.25
CA LYS A 53 10.35 10.53 -5.33
C LYS A 53 11.50 9.49 -5.31
N ARG A 54 11.57 8.64 -4.29
CA ARG A 54 12.58 7.58 -4.22
C ARG A 54 12.21 6.45 -5.15
N HIS A 55 13.22 5.84 -5.74
CA HIS A 55 13.05 4.63 -6.53
C HIS A 55 12.47 3.50 -5.66
N GLN A 56 11.43 2.86 -6.16
CA GLN A 56 10.75 1.74 -5.54
C GLN A 56 10.92 0.50 -6.41
N ASN A 57 11.38 -0.57 -5.81
CA ASN A 57 11.59 -1.83 -6.51
C ASN A 57 10.63 -2.91 -5.99
N CYS A 58 9.73 -3.38 -6.85
CA CYS A 58 8.80 -4.45 -6.50
C CYS A 58 9.40 -5.86 -6.63
N LEU A 59 10.56 -6.01 -7.29
CA LEU A 59 11.22 -7.30 -7.49
C LEU A 59 12.05 -7.76 -6.28
N GLY A 60 12.32 -6.85 -5.35
CA GLY A 60 13.26 -7.08 -4.25
C GLY A 60 14.67 -6.65 -4.60
N GLU A 61 15.64 -6.98 -3.75
CA GLU A 61 17.02 -6.54 -3.90
C GLU A 61 17.89 -7.49 -4.72
N ASN A 62 17.42 -8.72 -4.94
CA ASN A 62 18.20 -9.71 -5.68
C ASN A 62 18.14 -9.42 -7.20
N PRO A 63 19.30 -9.15 -7.84
CA PRO A 63 19.34 -8.79 -9.26
C PRO A 63 18.95 -9.94 -10.21
N ASN A 64 18.90 -11.17 -9.71
CA ASN A 64 18.47 -12.33 -10.49
C ASN A 64 16.95 -12.52 -10.51
N SER A 65 16.20 -11.73 -9.74
CA SER A 65 14.74 -11.72 -9.80
C SER A 65 14.29 -11.11 -11.13
N GLN A 66 13.27 -11.71 -11.76
CA GLN A 66 12.82 -11.31 -13.08
C GLN A 66 11.33 -11.00 -13.08
N LEU A 67 10.96 -9.87 -13.68
CA LEU A 67 9.56 -9.54 -13.94
C LEU A 67 9.04 -10.36 -15.11
N ILE A 68 7.92 -11.04 -14.93
CA ILE A 68 7.24 -11.81 -15.97
C ILE A 68 6.12 -10.96 -16.58
N LEU A 69 5.27 -10.39 -15.73
CA LEU A 69 4.10 -9.60 -16.12
C LEU A 69 3.91 -8.44 -15.15
N LEU A 70 3.54 -7.28 -15.67
CA LEU A 70 3.10 -6.13 -14.90
C LEU A 70 1.84 -5.55 -15.56
N THR A 71 0.73 -5.52 -14.83
CA THR A 71 -0.53 -4.97 -15.30
C THR A 71 -1.18 -4.06 -14.25
N ASP A 72 -1.96 -3.11 -14.70
CA ASP A 72 -2.79 -2.20 -13.90
C ASP A 72 -4.28 -2.42 -14.14
N THR A 73 -4.63 -3.49 -14.82
CA THR A 73 -6.03 -3.92 -14.98
C THR A 73 -6.66 -4.13 -13.59
N PRO A 74 -7.82 -3.53 -13.29
CA PRO A 74 -8.42 -3.59 -11.95
C PRO A 74 -8.72 -5.02 -11.47
N PHE A 75 -9.20 -5.87 -12.37
CA PHE A 75 -9.57 -7.27 -12.10
C PHE A 75 -8.84 -8.19 -13.09
N PRO A 76 -7.49 -8.33 -12.98
CA PRO A 76 -6.74 -9.06 -13.98
C PRO A 76 -7.02 -10.55 -13.89
N ARG A 77 -7.35 -11.15 -15.04
CA ARG A 77 -7.44 -12.59 -15.25
C ARG A 77 -6.20 -13.06 -15.99
N LEU A 78 -5.62 -14.12 -15.51
CA LEU A 78 -4.36 -14.62 -16.00
C LEU A 78 -4.53 -16.07 -16.46
N GLN A 79 -4.04 -16.39 -17.64
CA GLN A 79 -3.88 -17.76 -18.10
C GLN A 79 -2.42 -18.18 -17.88
N VAL A 80 -2.21 -19.22 -17.09
CA VAL A 80 -0.90 -19.80 -16.83
C VAL A 80 -0.77 -21.08 -17.60
N THR A 81 0.21 -21.17 -18.48
CA THR A 81 0.59 -22.41 -19.16
C THR A 81 1.90 -22.93 -18.56
N TYR A 82 2.06 -24.22 -18.61
CA TYR A 82 3.22 -24.89 -18.04
C TYR A 82 4.23 -25.28 -19.12
N GLY A 83 5.50 -25.43 -18.72
CA GLY A 83 6.60 -25.69 -19.65
C GLY A 83 7.55 -26.78 -19.19
N GLY A 84 8.45 -27.19 -20.04
CA GLY A 84 9.43 -28.23 -19.75
C GLY A 84 8.78 -29.56 -19.42
N ALA A 85 9.12 -30.15 -18.30
CA ALA A 85 8.54 -31.43 -17.85
C ALA A 85 7.04 -31.35 -17.52
N ASP A 86 6.54 -30.13 -17.24
CA ASP A 86 5.15 -29.86 -16.85
C ASP A 86 4.26 -29.45 -18.03
N ALA A 87 4.78 -29.38 -19.26
CA ALA A 87 4.08 -28.89 -20.45
C ALA A 87 2.78 -29.64 -20.80
N MET A 88 2.60 -30.86 -20.30
CA MET A 88 1.37 -31.65 -20.49
C MET A 88 0.24 -31.31 -19.53
N ARG A 89 0.49 -30.39 -18.57
CA ARG A 89 -0.54 -29.92 -17.64
C ARG A 89 -1.53 -29.02 -18.36
N PRO A 90 -2.82 -29.09 -18.01
CA PRO A 90 -3.79 -28.13 -18.52
C PRO A 90 -3.43 -26.71 -18.09
N ALA A 91 -3.72 -25.73 -18.96
CA ALA A 91 -3.60 -24.33 -18.58
C ALA A 91 -4.56 -24.01 -17.41
N GLU A 92 -4.14 -23.14 -16.51
CA GLU A 92 -4.90 -22.71 -15.35
C GLU A 92 -5.27 -21.23 -15.48
N GLU A 93 -6.54 -20.91 -15.25
CA GLU A 93 -7.00 -19.53 -15.18
C GLU A 93 -7.02 -19.07 -13.73
N ILE A 94 -6.46 -17.88 -13.48
CA ILE A 94 -6.32 -17.30 -12.15
C ILE A 94 -6.93 -15.90 -12.16
N ASP A 95 -7.92 -15.65 -11.31
CA ASP A 95 -8.39 -14.31 -10.97
C ASP A 95 -7.46 -13.76 -9.88
N ALA A 96 -6.65 -12.76 -10.23
CA ALA A 96 -5.62 -12.26 -9.34
C ALA A 96 -6.19 -11.60 -8.09
N GLU A 97 -7.37 -11.00 -8.14
CA GLU A 97 -8.00 -10.39 -6.97
C GLU A 97 -8.45 -11.43 -5.95
N GLN A 98 -9.03 -12.53 -6.43
CA GLN A 98 -9.43 -13.62 -5.56
C GLN A 98 -8.24 -14.42 -5.05
N PHE A 99 -7.19 -14.49 -5.85
CA PHE A 99 -5.99 -15.26 -5.52
C PHE A 99 -5.15 -14.58 -4.43
N ILE A 100 -4.98 -13.25 -4.49
CA ILE A 100 -4.16 -12.50 -3.54
C ILE A 100 -4.77 -11.13 -3.20
N ALA A 101 -4.85 -10.82 -1.91
CA ALA A 101 -5.21 -9.48 -1.45
C ALA A 101 -4.10 -8.46 -1.74
N GLN A 102 -4.49 -7.21 -1.93
CA GLN A 102 -3.57 -6.08 -2.06
C GLN A 102 -2.74 -5.90 -0.78
N LYS A 103 -1.43 -5.65 -0.95
CA LYS A 103 -0.46 -5.40 0.13
C LYS A 103 0.53 -4.32 -0.28
N SER A 104 1.50 -4.02 0.59
CA SER A 104 2.62 -3.15 0.23
C SER A 104 3.45 -3.73 -0.92
N PHE A 105 4.04 -2.86 -1.76
CA PHE A 105 4.95 -3.29 -2.84
C PHE A 105 6.18 -4.05 -2.33
N LYS A 106 6.57 -3.85 -1.06
CA LYS A 106 7.67 -4.58 -0.39
C LYS A 106 7.29 -6.01 0.03
N ALA A 107 5.99 -6.33 0.05
CA ALA A 107 5.57 -7.67 0.43
C ALA A 107 6.11 -8.72 -0.56
N LYS A 108 6.45 -9.91 -0.02
CA LYS A 108 6.93 -11.03 -0.84
C LYS A 108 5.93 -11.48 -1.92
N GLY A 109 4.62 -11.31 -1.64
CA GLY A 109 3.57 -11.85 -2.49
C GLY A 109 3.16 -13.28 -2.12
N LYS A 110 2.41 -13.92 -3.00
CA LYS A 110 1.97 -15.31 -2.87
C LYS A 110 2.57 -16.13 -4.00
N ARG A 111 3.09 -17.32 -3.70
CA ARG A 111 3.57 -18.23 -4.72
C ARG A 111 2.42 -18.61 -5.66
N LEU A 112 2.66 -18.45 -6.96
CA LEU A 112 1.66 -18.74 -7.99
C LEU A 112 1.51 -20.25 -8.20
N THR A 113 2.64 -20.91 -8.40
CA THR A 113 2.72 -22.36 -8.61
C THR A 113 4.11 -22.88 -8.21
N THR A 114 4.22 -24.20 -8.04
CA THR A 114 5.49 -24.92 -7.89
C THR A 114 5.98 -25.53 -9.20
N TRP A 115 5.16 -25.48 -10.25
CA TRP A 115 5.46 -26.05 -11.56
C TRP A 115 6.21 -25.05 -12.43
N LYS A 116 6.95 -25.55 -13.39
CA LYS A 116 7.64 -24.69 -14.35
C LYS A 116 6.64 -24.00 -15.26
N ILE A 117 6.63 -22.69 -15.27
CA ILE A 117 5.79 -21.89 -16.15
C ILE A 117 6.35 -21.91 -17.59
N GLY A 118 5.47 -22.07 -18.56
CA GLY A 118 5.74 -21.89 -19.97
C GLY A 118 5.49 -20.44 -20.42
N SER A 119 4.23 -19.97 -20.21
CA SER A 119 3.85 -18.58 -20.45
C SER A 119 2.77 -18.14 -19.45
N ILE A 120 2.65 -16.82 -19.29
CA ILE A 120 1.53 -16.19 -18.60
C ILE A 120 0.99 -15.11 -19.50
N GLU A 121 -0.30 -15.19 -19.76
CA GLU A 121 -1.02 -14.25 -20.61
C GLU A 121 -2.15 -13.60 -19.81
N GLU A 122 -2.34 -12.31 -20.00
CA GLU A 122 -3.48 -11.60 -19.43
C GLU A 122 -4.69 -11.80 -20.34
N LEU A 123 -5.77 -12.29 -19.75
CA LEU A 123 -7.06 -12.44 -20.42
C LEU A 123 -7.93 -11.21 -20.21
N GLU A 124 -8.93 -11.03 -21.07
CA GLU A 124 -9.91 -9.97 -20.89
C GLU A 124 -10.60 -10.11 -19.52
N PRO A 125 -10.72 -9.02 -18.75
CA PRO A 125 -11.39 -9.06 -17.46
C PRO A 125 -12.88 -9.35 -17.64
N THR A 126 -13.45 -10.16 -16.75
CA THR A 126 -14.90 -10.44 -16.72
C THR A 126 -15.66 -9.42 -15.86
N ARG A 127 -14.94 -8.59 -15.11
CA ARG A 127 -15.48 -7.55 -14.25
C ARG A 127 -14.81 -6.23 -14.59
N PHE A 128 -15.59 -5.16 -14.51
CA PHE A 128 -15.10 -3.80 -14.69
C PHE A 128 -15.40 -2.99 -13.42
N PRO A 129 -14.59 -1.96 -13.12
CA PRO A 129 -14.92 -1.01 -12.06
C PRO A 129 -16.30 -0.41 -12.32
N ASP A 130 -17.04 -0.17 -11.24
CA ASP A 130 -18.33 0.51 -11.34
C ASP A 130 -18.08 1.96 -11.82
N PRO A 131 -18.67 2.37 -12.95
CA PRO A 131 -18.51 3.73 -13.46
C PRO A 131 -19.15 4.80 -12.57
N GLU A 132 -20.04 4.41 -11.64
CA GLU A 132 -20.67 5.32 -10.68
C GLU A 132 -19.87 5.46 -9.37
N ALA A 133 -18.81 4.69 -9.19
CA ALA A 133 -17.92 4.91 -8.06
C ALA A 133 -17.24 6.28 -8.24
N PRO A 134 -17.36 7.22 -7.28
CA PRO A 134 -16.77 8.55 -7.40
C PRO A 134 -15.29 8.42 -7.66
N SER A 135 -14.86 8.90 -8.82
CA SER A 135 -13.44 9.09 -9.08
C SER A 135 -13.00 10.27 -8.22
N ASP A 136 -12.08 10.05 -7.29
CA ASP A 136 -11.52 11.09 -6.43
C ASP A 136 -10.80 12.22 -7.21
N ASP A 137 -10.79 12.17 -8.53
CA ASP A 137 -10.26 13.21 -9.42
C ASP A 137 -11.16 14.47 -9.52
N ASP A 138 -12.41 14.43 -8.99
CA ASP A 138 -13.36 15.56 -9.10
C ASP A 138 -13.42 16.46 -7.85
N ALA A 139 -12.55 16.24 -6.85
CA ALA A 139 -12.55 16.99 -5.60
C ALA A 139 -11.54 18.16 -5.55
N SER A 140 -11.04 18.64 -6.69
CA SER A 140 -10.16 19.79 -6.73
C SER A 140 -10.48 20.78 -7.84
N ASP A 141 -11.65 21.42 -7.77
CA ASP A 141 -11.89 22.78 -8.27
C ASP A 141 -13.34 23.18 -7.92
N GLU A 142 -13.51 23.78 -6.73
CA GLU A 142 -14.53 24.82 -6.47
C GLU A 142 -14.53 25.17 -4.97
N GLN A 143 -13.65 26.08 -4.59
CA GLN A 143 -13.93 27.04 -3.53
C GLN A 143 -12.89 28.19 -3.57
N GLU A 144 -13.00 29.03 -4.59
CA GLU A 144 -12.68 30.44 -4.45
C GLU A 144 -14.00 31.22 -4.47
N GLY A 145 -14.26 31.89 -3.37
CA GLY A 145 -15.22 32.98 -3.38
C GLY A 145 -16.24 32.97 -2.27
N ALA A 146 -15.92 33.59 -1.14
CA ALA A 146 -16.74 34.58 -0.46
C ALA A 146 -16.29 34.75 0.99
N GLU A 147 -15.43 35.71 1.19
CA GLU A 147 -15.24 36.36 2.48
C GLU A 147 -16.51 37.16 2.85
N GLU A 148 -17.11 36.80 4.00
CA GLU A 148 -17.79 37.78 4.84
C GLU A 148 -17.44 37.52 6.31
N PRO A 149 -17.03 38.57 7.06
CA PRO A 149 -16.63 38.43 8.45
C PRO A 149 -17.83 38.31 9.36
N ARG A 150 -18.05 37.16 9.95
CA ARG A 150 -18.96 37.04 11.09
C ARG A 150 -18.14 37.08 12.36
N GLU A 151 -18.27 38.20 13.06
CA GLU A 151 -17.91 38.33 14.47
C GLU A 151 -18.61 37.24 15.28
N ASN A 152 -17.86 36.17 15.63
CA ASN A 152 -18.27 35.27 16.68
C ASN A 152 -17.59 35.71 17.96
N LEU A 153 -18.36 36.36 18.82
CA LEU A 153 -18.07 36.49 20.24
C LEU A 153 -18.07 35.06 20.84
N ASP A 154 -16.88 34.59 21.13
CA ASP A 154 -16.65 33.35 21.83
C ASP A 154 -16.91 33.60 23.33
N PRO A 155 -17.93 32.97 23.95
CA PRO A 155 -18.27 33.20 25.37
C PRO A 155 -17.28 32.55 26.33
N ASP A 156 -16.23 31.88 25.85
CA ASP A 156 -15.31 31.07 26.68
C ASP A 156 -13.86 31.62 26.72
N ALA A 157 -13.65 32.85 26.29
CA ALA A 157 -12.32 33.50 26.29
C ALA A 157 -11.82 33.79 27.71
N GLY A 158 -11.51 32.77 28.50
CA GLY A 158 -10.97 32.93 29.87
C GLY A 158 -10.73 31.64 30.64
N LYS A 159 -11.13 30.50 30.08
CA LYS A 159 -10.91 29.21 30.75
C LYS A 159 -9.74 28.47 30.08
N SER A 160 -8.93 27.79 30.88
CA SER A 160 -7.89 26.90 30.36
C SER A 160 -8.52 25.67 29.68
N GLU A 161 -7.85 25.10 28.68
CA GLU A 161 -8.32 23.90 27.96
C GLU A 161 -8.75 22.76 28.90
N GLN A 162 -8.08 22.64 30.04
CA GLN A 162 -8.37 21.61 31.06
C GLN A 162 -9.70 21.87 31.77
N GLN A 163 -10.07 23.13 32.00
CA GLN A 163 -11.34 23.50 32.65
C GLN A 163 -12.54 23.26 31.73
N VAL A 164 -12.37 23.42 30.44
CA VAL A 164 -13.43 23.16 29.46
C VAL A 164 -13.71 21.68 29.34
N ILE A 165 -12.66 20.84 29.39
CA ILE A 165 -12.79 19.37 29.34
C ILE A 165 -13.48 18.83 30.58
N ASP A 166 -13.14 19.32 31.78
CA ASP A 166 -13.73 18.87 33.04
C ASP A 166 -15.22 19.24 33.14
N GLU A 167 -15.63 20.39 32.59
CA GLU A 167 -17.03 20.83 32.58
C GLU A 167 -17.89 20.05 31.55
N LEU A 168 -17.30 19.66 30.40
CA LEU A 168 -17.98 18.92 29.35
C LEU A 168 -18.13 17.42 29.66
N THR A 169 -17.19 16.83 30.37
CA THR A 169 -17.15 15.37 30.61
C THR A 169 -17.65 14.96 31.98
N GLY A 170 -17.76 15.88 32.93
CA GLY A 170 -18.20 15.55 34.30
C GLY A 170 -17.27 14.57 35.04
N GLN A 171 -16.06 14.39 34.52
CA GLN A 171 -15.05 13.49 35.11
C GLN A 171 -13.99 14.31 35.82
N THR A 172 -14.04 14.27 37.15
CA THR A 172 -12.91 14.69 37.99
C THR A 172 -11.77 13.70 37.80
N ASN A 173 -10.55 14.22 37.63
CA ASN A 173 -9.31 13.44 37.48
C ASN A 173 -9.22 12.30 38.49
N LEU A 174 -9.35 11.06 38.02
CA LEU A 174 -9.24 9.83 38.84
C LEU A 174 -7.77 9.43 39.07
N PHE A 175 -6.82 10.14 38.50
CA PHE A 175 -5.38 9.92 38.69
C PHE A 175 -4.74 11.15 39.34
N SER A 176 -4.90 11.26 40.64
CA SER A 176 -4.05 12.11 41.44
C SER A 176 -2.76 11.35 41.76
N ASP A 177 -1.62 12.00 41.44
CA ASP A 177 -0.23 11.50 41.55
C ASP A 177 0.21 11.17 43.01
N LYS A 178 -0.54 10.38 43.74
CA LYS A 178 -0.19 10.09 45.13
C LYS A 178 -0.09 8.60 45.51
N ASP A 179 -0.32 7.68 44.57
CA ASP A 179 -0.30 6.24 44.93
C ASP A 179 0.66 5.41 44.05
N PHE A 180 1.79 5.98 43.65
CA PHE A 180 2.89 5.18 43.13
C PHE A 180 4.06 5.19 44.13
N THR A 181 3.86 4.44 45.22
CA THR A 181 4.99 3.99 46.02
C THR A 181 5.50 2.68 45.42
N GLU A 182 6.66 2.75 44.83
CA GLU A 182 7.43 1.57 44.40
C GLU A 182 7.62 0.63 45.61
N ASP A 183 7.12 -0.59 45.43
CA ASP A 183 7.34 -1.68 46.38
C ASP A 183 8.80 -2.12 46.31
N ASP A 184 9.52 -1.83 47.41
CA ASP A 184 10.92 -2.16 47.70
C ASP A 184 11.15 -3.68 47.89
N LYS A 185 10.43 -4.55 47.17
CA LYS A 185 10.53 -6.02 47.34
C LYS A 185 11.47 -6.75 46.42
N ASP A 186 11.98 -6.09 45.37
CA ASP A 186 12.87 -6.77 44.41
C ASP A 186 14.36 -6.66 44.76
N ARG A 187 14.72 -6.06 45.85
CA ARG A 187 16.13 -5.92 46.28
C ARG A 187 16.69 -7.05 47.13
N GLU A 188 15.85 -7.93 47.63
CA GLU A 188 16.30 -9.02 48.52
C GLU A 188 16.67 -10.32 47.80
N TRP A 189 16.39 -10.42 46.49
CA TRP A 189 16.64 -11.64 45.74
C TRP A 189 18.07 -11.73 45.13
N LEU A 190 18.79 -10.62 45.03
CA LEU A 190 20.13 -10.57 44.44
C LEU A 190 21.29 -10.68 45.45
N SER A 191 21.03 -10.85 46.73
CA SER A 191 22.08 -10.96 47.76
C SER A 191 22.34 -12.38 48.31
N LYS A 192 21.71 -13.41 47.75
CA LYS A 192 21.86 -14.82 48.19
C LYS A 192 22.14 -15.80 47.06
N GLN A 193 23.07 -15.44 46.15
CA GLN A 193 23.80 -16.44 45.38
C GLN A 193 25.25 -16.10 45.31
#